data_2e1558c6b15e7fb61f0bb6b2329bbeaa
#
_entry.id   2e1558c6b15e7fb61f0bb6b2329bbeaa
#
_cell.length_a   1.000
_cell.length_b   1.000
_cell.length_c   1.000
_cell.angle_alpha   90.00
_cell.angle_beta   90.00
_cell.angle_gamma   90.00
#
_symmetry.space_group_name_H-M   'P 1'
#
loop_
_entity.id
_entity.type
_entity.pdbx_description
1 polymer ?
#
loop_
_entity_poly.entity_id
_entity_poly.type
_entity_poly.pdbx_seq_one_letter_code
_entity_poly.pdbx_strand_id
1 'polypeptide(L)'
;EEVVVIQQAIDITANAFKRVMEFLRPGVFEYEVEAEIQHSFLSQRATGPAYGSILASGENACTLHYVSNNAECRDGDLILMDFGAEYGGYNADLSRTIPVSGKFSRRQKQVYNACLHLHQYAKSLLKPGVNINAYHILVGKEADIIFQKIGLLSKSDLKNSTPENPAYWKYLYHGISHHLGIDVHDLGPRAEPLRAGMVLTVEPGIYIQEEKMGVRIENNVWLTKTGNKDLMKDIPITVEEIEAFMKHSA
;
A
#
# COMPACT_ATOMS: atom_id res chain seq x y z
N GLU A 1 6.04 -7.28 -23.34
CA GLU A 1 6.52 -8.58 -22.79
C GLU A 1 6.79 -8.44 -21.30
N GLU A 2 7.55 -7.42 -20.82
CA GLU A 2 7.88 -7.20 -19.39
C GLU A 2 6.64 -7.12 -18.49
N VAL A 3 5.61 -6.37 -18.89
CA VAL A 3 4.35 -6.25 -18.12
C VAL A 3 3.65 -7.61 -17.90
N VAL A 4 3.87 -8.58 -18.79
CA VAL A 4 3.32 -9.94 -18.62
C VAL A 4 4.04 -10.66 -17.48
N VAL A 5 5.35 -10.49 -17.35
CA VAL A 5 6.15 -11.09 -16.28
C VAL A 5 5.84 -10.41 -14.94
N ILE A 6 5.74 -9.06 -14.95
CA ILE A 6 5.28 -8.30 -13.76
C ILE A 6 3.88 -8.77 -13.32
N GLN A 7 2.95 -9.02 -14.27
CA GLN A 7 1.62 -9.53 -13.91
C GLN A 7 1.70 -10.91 -13.24
N GLN A 8 2.64 -11.78 -13.64
CA GLN A 8 2.83 -13.07 -12.97
C GLN A 8 3.34 -12.90 -11.53
N ALA A 9 4.30 -11.97 -11.31
CA ALA A 9 4.74 -11.62 -9.96
C ALA A 9 3.56 -11.08 -9.10
N ILE A 10 2.72 -10.24 -9.69
CA ILE A 10 1.50 -9.71 -9.05
C ILE A 10 0.51 -10.83 -8.73
N ASP A 11 0.27 -11.77 -9.64
CA ASP A 11 -0.69 -12.86 -9.43
C ASP A 11 -0.23 -13.79 -8.29
N ILE A 12 1.08 -14.05 -8.19
CA ILE A 12 1.68 -14.79 -7.07
C ILE A 12 1.49 -14.01 -5.75
N THR A 13 1.74 -12.69 -5.77
CA THR A 13 1.54 -11.80 -4.62
C THR A 13 0.07 -11.76 -4.18
N ALA A 14 -0.86 -11.70 -5.13
CA ALA A 14 -2.30 -11.75 -4.87
C ALA A 14 -2.73 -13.05 -4.18
N ASN A 15 -2.17 -14.19 -4.60
CA ASN A 15 -2.44 -15.48 -3.97
C ASN A 15 -1.88 -15.54 -2.55
N ALA A 16 -0.69 -14.97 -2.31
CA ALA A 16 -0.14 -14.85 -0.98
C ALA A 16 -1.02 -13.98 -0.07
N PHE A 17 -1.54 -12.86 -0.56
CA PHE A 17 -2.45 -12.01 0.19
C PHE A 17 -3.75 -12.74 0.56
N LYS A 18 -4.35 -13.49 -0.36
CA LYS A 18 -5.54 -14.31 -0.07
C LYS A 18 -5.26 -15.33 1.02
N ARG A 19 -4.11 -16.02 0.93
CA ARG A 19 -3.67 -16.99 1.94
C ARG A 19 -3.49 -16.34 3.32
N VAL A 20 -2.94 -15.14 3.39
CA VAL A 20 -2.83 -14.39 4.64
C VAL A 20 -4.20 -14.06 5.21
N MET A 21 -5.16 -13.61 4.40
CA MET A 21 -6.52 -13.32 4.87
C MET A 21 -7.25 -14.57 5.42
N GLU A 22 -6.91 -15.77 4.94
CA GLU A 22 -7.43 -17.05 5.46
C GLU A 22 -6.74 -17.46 6.77
N PHE A 23 -5.46 -17.13 6.94
CA PHE A 23 -4.64 -17.52 8.08
C PHE A 23 -4.77 -16.59 9.28
N LEU A 24 -4.87 -15.28 9.02
CA LEU A 24 -4.77 -14.22 10.03
C LEU A 24 -5.91 -14.30 11.06
N ARG A 25 -5.52 -14.31 12.33
CA ARG A 25 -6.41 -14.26 13.49
C ARG A 25 -5.67 -13.69 14.70
N PRO A 26 -6.36 -13.25 15.75
CA PRO A 26 -5.70 -12.83 16.99
C PRO A 26 -4.83 -13.94 17.59
N GLY A 27 -3.66 -13.55 18.09
CA GLY A 27 -2.69 -14.42 18.73
C GLY A 27 -1.62 -15.00 17.80
N VAL A 28 -1.72 -14.83 16.46
CA VAL A 28 -0.62 -15.16 15.55
C VAL A 28 0.45 -14.07 15.62
N PHE A 29 1.70 -14.43 15.32
CA PHE A 29 2.80 -13.48 15.25
C PHE A 29 3.06 -13.01 13.81
N GLU A 30 3.64 -11.82 13.67
CA GLU A 30 3.97 -11.22 12.36
C GLU A 30 4.86 -12.15 11.52
N TYR A 31 5.86 -12.84 12.13
CA TYR A 31 6.70 -13.81 11.42
C TYR A 31 5.94 -15.06 10.96
N GLU A 32 4.83 -15.43 11.60
CA GLU A 32 3.99 -16.55 11.13
C GLU A 32 3.23 -16.13 9.87
N VAL A 33 2.76 -14.87 9.80
CA VAL A 33 2.18 -14.28 8.59
C VAL A 33 3.23 -14.24 7.46
N GLU A 34 4.48 -13.86 7.77
CA GLU A 34 5.58 -13.87 6.80
C GLU A 34 5.84 -15.29 6.26
N ALA A 35 5.79 -16.31 7.13
CA ALA A 35 5.98 -17.70 6.71
C ALA A 35 4.90 -18.15 5.69
N GLU A 36 3.64 -17.72 5.87
CA GLU A 36 2.56 -18.00 4.93
C GLU A 36 2.78 -17.32 3.56
N ILE A 37 3.29 -16.08 3.56
CA ILE A 37 3.67 -15.36 2.34
C ILE A 37 4.81 -16.09 1.62
N GLN A 38 5.88 -16.42 2.32
CA GLN A 38 7.04 -17.14 1.78
C GLN A 38 6.65 -18.50 1.20
N HIS A 39 5.82 -19.26 1.92
CA HIS A 39 5.29 -20.53 1.42
C HIS A 39 4.54 -20.32 0.09
N SER A 40 3.67 -19.31 0.01
CA SER A 40 2.91 -19.01 -1.21
C SER A 40 3.85 -18.65 -2.37
N PHE A 41 4.86 -17.85 -2.14
CA PHE A 41 5.83 -17.45 -3.16
C PHE A 41 6.58 -18.67 -3.74
N LEU A 42 7.19 -19.45 -2.88
CA LEU A 42 8.01 -20.61 -3.27
C LEU A 42 7.18 -21.70 -3.96
N SER A 43 5.97 -21.97 -3.47
CA SER A 43 5.08 -22.98 -4.06
C SER A 43 4.60 -22.62 -5.47
N GLN A 44 4.66 -21.33 -5.84
CA GLN A 44 4.28 -20.82 -7.16
C GLN A 44 5.49 -20.47 -8.05
N ARG A 45 6.69 -20.92 -7.66
CA ARG A 45 7.93 -20.72 -8.42
C ARG A 45 8.42 -19.27 -8.51
N ALA A 46 8.03 -18.40 -7.58
CA ALA A 46 8.75 -17.14 -7.41
C ALA A 46 10.19 -17.45 -6.99
N THR A 47 11.12 -16.58 -7.35
CA THR A 47 12.53 -16.67 -6.88
C THR A 47 12.58 -16.46 -5.37
N GLY A 48 11.66 -15.63 -4.85
CA GLY A 48 11.51 -15.28 -3.45
C GLY A 48 10.72 -13.98 -3.31
N PRO A 49 10.83 -13.31 -2.15
CA PRO A 49 10.33 -11.97 -1.99
C PRO A 49 11.17 -10.98 -2.79
N ALA A 50 10.52 -9.97 -3.39
CA ALA A 50 11.16 -8.87 -4.10
C ALA A 50 12.01 -7.98 -3.16
N TYR A 51 11.62 -7.94 -1.89
CA TYR A 51 12.27 -7.19 -0.80
C TYR A 51 11.90 -7.80 0.56
N GLY A 52 12.54 -7.34 1.63
CA GLY A 52 12.18 -7.74 3.00
C GLY A 52 10.74 -7.32 3.32
N SER A 53 9.86 -8.29 3.54
CA SER A 53 8.46 -8.04 3.82
C SER A 53 8.26 -7.22 5.10
N ILE A 54 7.32 -6.30 5.08
CA ILE A 54 6.89 -5.50 6.23
C ILE A 54 5.56 -6.06 6.72
N LEU A 55 5.55 -6.59 7.95
CA LEU A 55 4.35 -7.11 8.60
C LEU A 55 4.22 -6.35 9.93
N ALA A 56 3.45 -5.27 9.93
CA ALA A 56 3.42 -4.30 11.01
C ALA A 56 2.04 -4.24 11.67
N SER A 57 1.87 -4.89 12.81
CA SER A 57 0.63 -4.88 13.57
C SER A 57 0.57 -3.71 14.57
N GLY A 58 -0.63 -3.13 14.76
CA GLY A 58 -0.87 -2.06 15.70
C GLY A 58 0.05 -0.85 15.49
N GLU A 59 0.77 -0.42 16.54
CA GLU A 59 1.66 0.76 16.49
C GLU A 59 2.87 0.58 15.56
N ASN A 60 3.31 -0.66 15.29
CA ASN A 60 4.39 -0.94 14.37
C ASN A 60 4.11 -0.41 12.97
N ALA A 61 2.83 -0.34 12.58
CA ALA A 61 2.39 0.21 11.30
C ALA A 61 2.75 1.69 11.08
N CYS A 62 3.15 2.42 12.13
CA CYS A 62 3.63 3.79 12.02
C CYS A 62 5.14 3.89 11.71
N THR A 63 5.84 2.76 11.62
CA THR A 63 7.25 2.67 11.21
C THR A 63 7.32 2.22 9.75
N LEU A 64 7.73 3.12 8.83
CA LEU A 64 7.64 2.88 7.38
C LEU A 64 8.31 1.58 6.91
N HIS A 65 9.54 1.32 7.39
CA HIS A 65 10.33 0.14 7.05
C HIS A 65 10.49 -0.76 8.27
N TYR A 66 9.36 -1.18 8.84
CA TYR A 66 9.35 -2.13 9.95
C TYR A 66 9.61 -3.55 9.43
N VAL A 67 10.78 -4.08 9.71
CA VAL A 67 11.23 -5.40 9.23
C VAL A 67 11.52 -6.39 10.37
N SER A 68 11.22 -6.03 11.61
CA SER A 68 11.42 -6.96 12.75
C SER A 68 10.44 -8.11 12.75
N ASN A 69 9.22 -7.90 12.28
CA ASN A 69 8.15 -8.89 12.06
C ASN A 69 8.00 -9.88 13.23
N ASN A 70 8.07 -9.41 14.49
CA ASN A 70 8.13 -10.27 15.66
C ASN A 70 7.07 -9.99 16.72
N ALA A 71 6.16 -9.07 16.48
CA ALA A 71 5.07 -8.76 17.40
C ALA A 71 3.88 -9.73 17.24
N GLU A 72 3.10 -9.86 18.31
CA GLU A 72 1.82 -10.56 18.29
C GLU A 72 0.74 -9.69 17.63
N CYS A 73 0.00 -10.25 16.70
CA CYS A 73 -1.19 -9.64 16.10
C CYS A 73 -2.36 -9.76 17.07
N ARG A 74 -2.76 -8.65 17.68
CA ARG A 74 -3.77 -8.63 18.75
C ARG A 74 -5.17 -8.38 18.22
N ASP A 75 -6.16 -8.84 18.95
CA ASP A 75 -7.56 -8.48 18.67
C ASP A 75 -7.76 -6.95 18.75
N GLY A 76 -8.45 -6.41 17.76
CA GLY A 76 -8.67 -4.98 17.62
C GLY A 76 -7.58 -4.21 16.88
N ASP A 77 -6.41 -4.81 16.60
CA ASP A 77 -5.37 -4.18 15.79
C ASP A 77 -5.66 -4.31 14.29
N LEU A 78 -5.07 -3.39 13.52
CA LEU A 78 -4.81 -3.58 12.10
C LEU A 78 -3.39 -4.15 11.92
N ILE A 79 -3.20 -4.93 10.87
CA ILE A 79 -1.87 -5.26 10.35
C ILE A 79 -1.68 -4.59 8.99
N LEU A 80 -0.67 -3.73 8.89
CA LEU A 80 -0.17 -3.20 7.63
C LEU A 80 0.84 -4.19 7.10
N MET A 81 0.63 -4.64 5.88
CA MET A 81 1.51 -5.58 5.19
C MET A 81 1.98 -4.94 3.90
N ASP A 82 3.28 -5.08 3.64
CA ASP A 82 3.93 -4.59 2.43
C ASP A 82 4.91 -5.67 1.97
N PHE A 83 4.58 -6.30 0.84
CA PHE A 83 5.31 -7.44 0.30
C PHE A 83 5.03 -7.63 -1.19
N GLY A 84 6.00 -8.20 -1.89
CA GLY A 84 5.87 -8.55 -3.30
C GLY A 84 6.71 -9.77 -3.65
N ALA A 85 6.29 -10.52 -4.63
CA ALA A 85 7.06 -11.63 -5.20
C ALA A 85 8.00 -11.12 -6.28
N GLU A 86 9.19 -11.76 -6.39
CA GLU A 86 10.03 -11.69 -7.58
C GLU A 86 9.75 -12.89 -8.48
N TYR A 87 9.45 -12.64 -9.74
CA TYR A 87 9.27 -13.68 -10.75
C TYR A 87 9.94 -13.30 -12.07
N GLY A 88 10.83 -14.17 -12.56
CA GLY A 88 11.52 -13.96 -13.83
C GLY A 88 12.38 -12.68 -13.90
N GLY A 89 12.91 -12.24 -12.75
CA GLY A 89 13.70 -11.02 -12.63
C GLY A 89 12.87 -9.73 -12.56
N TYR A 90 11.56 -9.80 -12.39
CA TYR A 90 10.67 -8.66 -12.20
C TYR A 90 9.92 -8.75 -10.89
N ASN A 91 9.61 -7.59 -10.32
CA ASN A 91 9.04 -7.46 -8.99
C ASN A 91 7.55 -7.04 -9.03
N ALA A 92 6.82 -7.49 -8.01
CA ALA A 92 5.56 -6.91 -7.59
C ALA A 92 5.77 -6.12 -6.30
N ASP A 93 4.87 -5.18 -6.03
CA ASP A 93 4.87 -4.35 -4.83
C ASP A 93 3.43 -4.11 -4.37
N LEU A 94 3.07 -4.62 -3.20
CA LEU A 94 1.70 -4.59 -2.69
C LEU A 94 1.68 -4.17 -1.22
N SER A 95 1.02 -3.06 -0.92
CA SER A 95 0.62 -2.80 0.47
C SER A 95 -0.88 -2.99 0.66
N ARG A 96 -1.24 -3.68 1.73
CA ARG A 96 -2.60 -3.80 2.25
C ARG A 96 -2.61 -3.69 3.76
N THR A 97 -3.65 -3.11 4.29
CA THR A 97 -3.90 -3.04 5.73
C THR A 97 -5.23 -3.70 6.04
N ILE A 98 -5.23 -4.72 6.90
CA ILE A 98 -6.45 -5.48 7.22
C ILE A 98 -6.63 -5.63 8.74
N PRO A 99 -7.85 -5.82 9.22
CA PRO A 99 -8.11 -6.05 10.65
C PRO A 99 -7.68 -7.47 11.05
N VAL A 100 -6.94 -7.59 12.16
CA VAL A 100 -6.49 -8.88 12.69
C VAL A 100 -7.67 -9.81 13.00
N SER A 101 -8.78 -9.26 13.51
CA SER A 101 -10.00 -10.00 13.85
C SER A 101 -10.99 -10.15 12.69
N GLY A 102 -10.60 -9.78 11.46
CA GLY A 102 -11.48 -9.88 10.28
C GLY A 102 -12.55 -8.79 10.17
N LYS A 103 -12.60 -7.83 11.10
CA LYS A 103 -13.61 -6.77 11.11
C LYS A 103 -13.02 -5.43 11.53
N PHE A 104 -13.17 -4.42 10.68
CA PHE A 104 -12.75 -3.05 11.00
C PHE A 104 -13.68 -2.39 12.03
N SER A 105 -13.12 -1.68 13.01
CA SER A 105 -13.85 -0.75 13.85
C SER A 105 -14.34 0.46 13.04
N ARG A 106 -15.23 1.27 13.62
CA ARG A 106 -15.74 2.49 12.98
C ARG A 106 -14.61 3.48 12.63
N ARG A 107 -13.63 3.66 13.52
CA ARG A 107 -12.50 4.57 13.29
C ARG A 107 -11.56 4.02 12.24
N GLN A 108 -11.25 2.74 12.30
CA GLN A 108 -10.44 2.06 11.29
C GLN A 108 -11.05 2.18 9.89
N LYS A 109 -12.37 1.95 9.74
CA LYS A 109 -13.08 2.18 8.46
C LYS A 109 -12.95 3.61 7.95
N GLN A 110 -13.05 4.59 8.85
CA GLN A 110 -12.92 6.00 8.48
C GLN A 110 -11.52 6.30 7.92
N VAL A 111 -10.46 5.84 8.59
CA VAL A 111 -9.06 6.06 8.16
C VAL A 111 -8.75 5.24 6.91
N TYR A 112 -9.19 3.98 6.85
CA TYR A 112 -9.00 3.12 5.70
C TYR A 112 -9.64 3.72 4.43
N ASN A 113 -10.91 4.14 4.52
CA ASN A 113 -11.61 4.76 3.39
C ASN A 113 -11.00 6.10 2.99
N ALA A 114 -10.40 6.85 3.91
CA ALA A 114 -9.65 8.05 3.59
C ALA A 114 -8.37 7.72 2.79
N CYS A 115 -7.64 6.68 3.19
CA CYS A 115 -6.48 6.19 2.46
C CYS A 115 -6.87 5.63 1.07
N LEU A 116 -7.95 4.86 1.00
CA LEU A 116 -8.48 4.34 -0.28
C LEU A 116 -8.90 5.48 -1.23
N HIS A 117 -9.51 6.53 -0.70
CA HIS A 117 -9.82 7.72 -1.51
C HIS A 117 -8.54 8.36 -2.06
N LEU A 118 -7.50 8.55 -1.23
CA LEU A 118 -6.21 9.08 -1.68
C LEU A 118 -5.58 8.19 -2.75
N HIS A 119 -5.63 6.86 -2.59
CA HIS A 119 -5.14 5.91 -3.58
C HIS A 119 -5.88 6.04 -4.91
N GLN A 120 -7.21 6.11 -4.90
CA GLN A 120 -8.02 6.28 -6.10
C GLN A 120 -7.76 7.61 -6.79
N TYR A 121 -7.65 8.71 -6.01
CA TYR A 121 -7.31 10.02 -6.51
C TYR A 121 -5.92 10.04 -7.16
N ALA A 122 -4.91 9.54 -6.45
CA ALA A 122 -3.54 9.44 -6.93
C ALA A 122 -3.48 8.63 -8.24
N LYS A 123 -4.12 7.45 -8.28
CA LYS A 123 -4.20 6.63 -9.49
C LYS A 123 -4.83 7.39 -10.67
N SER A 124 -5.86 8.18 -10.43
CA SER A 124 -6.57 8.94 -11.49
C SER A 124 -5.68 10.00 -12.16
N LEU A 125 -4.67 10.49 -11.46
CA LEU A 125 -3.75 11.52 -11.97
C LEU A 125 -2.64 10.92 -12.85
N LEU A 126 -2.32 9.63 -12.71
CA LEU A 126 -1.21 8.99 -13.44
C LEU A 126 -1.55 8.78 -14.92
N LYS A 127 -0.79 9.44 -15.78
CA LYS A 127 -0.84 9.29 -17.24
C LYS A 127 0.45 9.82 -17.87
N PRO A 128 0.75 9.50 -19.13
CA PRO A 128 1.87 10.10 -19.84
C PRO A 128 1.82 11.63 -19.82
N GLY A 129 2.96 12.27 -19.66
CA GLY A 129 3.11 13.72 -19.56
C GLY A 129 3.05 14.28 -18.15
N VAL A 130 2.68 13.50 -17.15
CA VAL A 130 2.67 13.93 -15.75
C VAL A 130 4.11 14.05 -15.23
N ASN A 131 4.41 15.14 -14.50
CA ASN A 131 5.63 15.28 -13.73
C ASN A 131 5.42 14.69 -12.34
N ILE A 132 6.30 13.79 -11.90
CA ILE A 132 6.15 13.05 -10.65
C ILE A 132 6.17 13.95 -9.41
N ASN A 133 6.95 15.04 -9.41
CA ASN A 133 6.98 15.97 -8.28
C ASN A 133 5.67 16.78 -8.18
N ALA A 134 5.14 17.24 -9.32
CA ALA A 134 3.84 17.91 -9.35
C ALA A 134 2.69 16.96 -8.92
N TYR A 135 2.78 15.70 -9.30
CA TYR A 135 1.86 14.64 -8.87
C TYR A 135 1.85 14.48 -7.34
N HIS A 136 3.03 14.38 -6.70
CA HIS A 136 3.13 14.27 -5.24
C HIS A 136 2.50 15.48 -4.52
N ILE A 137 2.74 16.69 -5.03
CA ILE A 137 2.15 17.93 -4.48
C ILE A 137 0.62 17.91 -4.59
N LEU A 138 0.07 17.46 -5.73
CA LEU A 138 -1.38 17.39 -5.92
C LEU A 138 -2.05 16.40 -4.96
N VAL A 139 -1.45 15.21 -4.79
CA VAL A 139 -1.97 14.20 -3.85
C VAL A 139 -1.83 14.69 -2.40
N GLY A 140 -0.73 15.38 -2.07
CA GLY A 140 -0.56 16.00 -0.75
C GLY A 140 -1.62 17.05 -0.43
N LYS A 141 -2.01 17.88 -1.40
CA LYS A 141 -3.13 18.83 -1.22
C LYS A 141 -4.48 18.14 -1.01
N GLU A 142 -4.72 17.02 -1.69
CA GLU A 142 -5.92 16.21 -1.45
C GLU A 142 -5.87 15.57 -0.06
N ALA A 143 -4.68 15.16 0.40
CA ALA A 143 -4.48 14.65 1.75
C ALA A 143 -4.82 15.70 2.82
N ASP A 144 -4.44 16.96 2.64
CA ASP A 144 -4.81 18.06 3.55
C ASP A 144 -6.35 18.15 3.72
N ILE A 145 -7.09 18.08 2.61
CA ILE A 145 -8.56 18.14 2.59
C ILE A 145 -9.15 16.94 3.35
N ILE A 146 -8.66 15.75 3.03
CA ILE A 146 -9.15 14.50 3.63
C ILE A 146 -8.80 14.44 5.12
N PHE A 147 -7.59 14.81 5.50
CA PHE A 147 -7.16 14.81 6.91
C PHE A 147 -7.96 15.79 7.75
N GLN A 148 -8.30 16.96 7.21
CA GLN A 148 -9.22 17.87 7.89
C GLN A 148 -10.61 17.23 8.07
N LYS A 149 -11.15 16.59 7.02
CA LYS A 149 -12.46 15.96 7.04
C LYS A 149 -12.59 14.85 8.07
N ILE A 150 -11.52 14.07 8.30
CA ILE A 150 -11.50 12.96 9.27
C ILE A 150 -10.99 13.38 10.66
N GLY A 151 -10.72 14.69 10.86
CA GLY A 151 -10.34 15.26 12.15
C GLY A 151 -8.87 15.10 12.55
N LEU A 152 -7.98 14.81 11.59
CA LEU A 152 -6.53 14.73 11.82
C LEU A 152 -5.86 16.10 11.76
N LEU A 153 -6.29 16.98 10.86
CA LEU A 153 -5.78 18.34 10.74
C LEU A 153 -6.84 19.38 11.12
N SER A 154 -6.43 20.39 11.86
CA SER A 154 -7.25 21.55 12.17
C SER A 154 -7.14 22.62 11.07
N LYS A 155 -8.05 23.61 11.09
CA LYS A 155 -7.92 24.81 10.24
C LYS A 155 -6.62 25.60 10.52
N SER A 156 -6.13 25.55 11.76
CA SER A 156 -4.88 26.19 12.15
C SER A 156 -3.67 25.49 11.52
N ASP A 157 -3.66 24.15 11.49
CA ASP A 157 -2.59 23.38 10.85
C ASP A 157 -2.49 23.74 9.36
N LEU A 158 -3.63 23.79 8.67
CA LEU A 158 -3.68 24.15 7.25
C LEU A 158 -3.25 25.62 7.00
N LYS A 159 -3.60 26.53 7.90
CA LYS A 159 -3.18 27.94 7.80
C LYS A 159 -1.67 28.13 7.95
N ASN A 160 -1.04 27.26 8.75
CA ASN A 160 0.40 27.29 9.01
C ASN A 160 1.21 26.41 8.05
N SER A 161 0.55 25.73 7.10
CA SER A 161 1.20 24.90 6.07
C SER A 161 1.99 25.77 5.10
N THR A 162 3.21 25.32 4.79
CA THR A 162 4.07 25.95 3.76
C THR A 162 4.53 24.88 2.75
N PRO A 163 5.04 25.28 1.57
CA PRO A 163 5.59 24.31 0.61
C PRO A 163 6.73 23.46 1.18
N GLU A 164 7.53 24.02 2.10
CA GLU A 164 8.68 23.36 2.74
C GLU A 164 8.26 22.48 3.94
N ASN A 165 7.10 22.75 4.52
CA ASN A 165 6.52 22.00 5.63
C ASN A 165 5.01 21.91 5.48
N PRO A 166 4.53 21.10 4.51
CA PRO A 166 3.10 20.95 4.27
C PRO A 166 2.41 20.19 5.40
N ALA A 167 1.19 20.58 5.73
CA ALA A 167 0.46 20.06 6.90
C ALA A 167 0.22 18.53 6.81
N TYR A 168 -0.01 18.00 5.61
CA TYR A 168 -0.23 16.56 5.42
C TYR A 168 0.97 15.70 5.83
N TRP A 169 2.21 16.24 5.83
CA TRP A 169 3.40 15.48 6.24
C TRP A 169 3.32 14.94 7.66
N LYS A 170 2.46 15.50 8.50
CA LYS A 170 2.24 14.98 9.85
C LYS A 170 1.74 13.54 9.84
N TYR A 171 0.99 13.13 8.82
CA TYR A 171 0.36 11.82 8.74
C TYR A 171 0.66 11.05 7.46
N LEU A 172 1.26 11.70 6.44
CA LEU A 172 1.71 11.08 5.20
C LEU A 172 3.09 11.65 4.89
N TYR A 173 4.15 10.95 5.28
CA TYR A 173 5.52 11.42 5.29
C TYR A 173 6.47 10.61 4.41
N HIS A 174 5.95 9.99 3.33
CA HIS A 174 6.74 9.32 2.29
C HIS A 174 6.24 9.67 0.88
N GLY A 175 6.99 9.21 -0.12
CA GLY A 175 6.58 9.31 -1.53
C GLY A 175 5.34 8.48 -1.82
N ILE A 176 4.57 8.88 -2.83
CA ILE A 176 3.28 8.24 -3.15
C ILE A 176 3.44 7.29 -4.34
N SER A 177 4.61 7.29 -4.98
CA SER A 177 4.85 6.49 -6.19
C SER A 177 6.34 6.44 -6.51
N HIS A 178 6.78 5.29 -6.98
CA HIS A 178 8.10 5.09 -7.58
C HIS A 178 7.99 4.18 -8.80
N HIS A 179 9.07 4.11 -9.60
CA HIS A 179 9.17 3.15 -10.69
C HIS A 179 9.33 1.73 -10.15
N LEU A 180 8.78 0.77 -10.85
CA LEU A 180 8.82 -0.66 -10.53
C LEU A 180 9.20 -1.45 -11.78
N GLY A 181 10.11 -2.40 -11.63
CA GLY A 181 10.57 -3.25 -12.72
C GLY A 181 11.49 -4.37 -12.26
N ILE A 182 12.73 -4.34 -12.71
CA ILE A 182 13.79 -5.27 -12.28
C ILE A 182 14.18 -5.00 -10.82
N ASP A 183 14.21 -3.73 -10.44
CA ASP A 183 14.32 -3.34 -9.04
C ASP A 183 12.94 -2.89 -8.52
N VAL A 184 12.69 -3.09 -7.22
CA VAL A 184 11.46 -2.61 -6.57
C VAL A 184 11.41 -1.09 -6.63
N HIS A 185 12.48 -0.41 -6.23
CA HIS A 185 12.70 1.01 -6.48
C HIS A 185 13.52 1.17 -7.77
N ASP A 186 12.87 0.97 -8.91
CA ASP A 186 13.56 0.92 -10.18
C ASP A 186 14.00 2.30 -10.68
N LEU A 187 14.99 2.29 -11.56
CA LEU A 187 15.54 3.50 -12.17
C LEU A 187 14.50 4.20 -13.03
N GLY A 188 14.35 5.49 -12.84
CA GLY A 188 13.46 6.31 -13.63
C GLY A 188 13.81 7.80 -13.58
N PRO A 189 13.59 8.53 -14.67
CA PRO A 189 13.89 9.96 -14.72
C PRO A 189 12.90 10.75 -13.85
N ARG A 190 13.38 11.28 -12.72
CA ARG A 190 12.54 12.11 -11.82
C ARG A 190 12.23 13.50 -12.40
N ALA A 191 13.10 14.02 -13.26
CA ALA A 191 12.95 15.36 -13.84
C ALA A 191 12.09 15.37 -15.12
N GLU A 192 11.98 14.23 -15.82
CA GLU A 192 11.24 14.11 -17.05
C GLU A 192 9.77 13.73 -16.80
N PRO A 193 8.86 14.12 -17.71
CA PRO A 193 7.48 13.65 -17.65
C PRO A 193 7.39 12.12 -17.81
N LEU A 194 6.44 11.52 -17.12
CA LEU A 194 6.13 10.10 -17.23
C LEU A 194 5.75 9.73 -18.68
N ARG A 195 6.11 8.53 -19.11
CA ARG A 195 5.89 8.04 -20.49
C ARG A 195 5.06 6.76 -20.49
N ALA A 196 4.35 6.53 -21.59
CA ALA A 196 3.71 5.24 -21.83
C ALA A 196 4.73 4.10 -21.79
N GLY A 197 4.34 2.97 -21.22
CA GLY A 197 5.20 1.80 -20.98
C GLY A 197 5.75 1.70 -19.56
N MET A 198 5.87 2.80 -18.84
CA MET A 198 6.34 2.80 -17.44
C MET A 198 5.37 2.06 -16.52
N VAL A 199 5.92 1.35 -15.55
CA VAL A 199 5.17 0.77 -14.42
C VAL A 199 5.57 1.52 -13.16
N LEU A 200 4.58 1.90 -12.36
CA LEU A 200 4.77 2.66 -11.13
C LEU A 200 3.91 2.07 -10.02
N THR A 201 4.30 2.31 -8.77
CA THR A 201 3.45 2.11 -7.60
C THR A 201 2.48 3.28 -7.43
N VAL A 202 1.40 3.05 -6.68
CA VAL A 202 0.52 4.07 -6.12
C VAL A 202 0.26 3.66 -4.68
N GLU A 203 0.88 4.35 -3.72
CA GLU A 203 1.05 3.85 -2.35
C GLU A 203 0.80 4.88 -1.23
N PRO A 204 -0.25 5.71 -1.28
CA PRO A 204 -0.48 6.63 -0.17
C PRO A 204 -0.69 5.88 1.14
N GLY A 205 -0.18 6.47 2.24
CA GLY A 205 -0.36 5.97 3.59
C GLY A 205 -0.90 7.05 4.53
N ILE A 206 -1.53 6.63 5.62
CA ILE A 206 -1.98 7.47 6.73
C ILE A 206 -1.49 6.83 8.02
N TYR A 207 -0.63 7.52 8.76
CA TYR A 207 0.01 7.01 9.97
C TYR A 207 -0.32 7.90 11.15
N ILE A 208 -1.05 7.35 12.13
CA ILE A 208 -1.58 8.08 13.30
C ILE A 208 -0.95 7.48 14.54
N GLN A 209 0.20 8.02 14.94
CA GLN A 209 0.97 7.52 16.09
C GLN A 209 0.14 7.54 17.38
N GLU A 210 -0.65 8.60 17.57
CA GLU A 210 -1.48 8.78 18.74
C GLU A 210 -2.60 7.72 18.85
N GLU A 211 -3.03 7.17 17.72
CA GLU A 211 -4.05 6.11 17.64
C GLU A 211 -3.41 4.72 17.43
N LYS A 212 -2.07 4.62 17.40
CA LYS A 212 -1.30 3.38 17.15
C LYS A 212 -1.78 2.65 15.89
N MET A 213 -2.00 3.39 14.83
CA MET A 213 -2.62 2.89 13.61
C MET A 213 -1.95 3.48 12.37
N GLY A 214 -1.50 2.60 11.47
CA GLY A 214 -1.05 2.95 10.12
C GLY A 214 -1.88 2.22 9.07
N VAL A 215 -2.18 2.91 7.98
CA VAL A 215 -2.87 2.33 6.81
C VAL A 215 -2.08 2.73 5.57
N ARG A 216 -1.64 1.76 4.78
CA ARG A 216 -1.11 1.95 3.43
C ARG A 216 -1.87 1.06 2.46
N ILE A 217 -2.20 1.61 1.30
CA ILE A 217 -2.87 0.90 0.20
C ILE A 217 -2.06 1.16 -1.06
N GLU A 218 -1.59 0.10 -1.67
CA GLU A 218 -0.68 0.16 -2.80
C GLU A 218 -1.08 -0.81 -3.90
N ASN A 219 -1.04 -0.30 -5.13
CA ASN A 219 -1.17 -1.08 -6.35
C ASN A 219 -0.06 -0.71 -7.35
N ASN A 220 0.25 -1.66 -8.23
CA ASN A 220 1.12 -1.44 -9.39
C ASN A 220 0.29 -1.02 -10.60
N VAL A 221 0.73 0.02 -11.27
CA VAL A 221 0.00 0.68 -12.35
C VAL A 221 0.89 0.79 -13.60
N TRP A 222 0.40 0.29 -14.72
CA TRP A 222 1.05 0.40 -16.02
C TRP A 222 0.51 1.60 -16.79
N LEU A 223 1.40 2.51 -17.23
CA LEU A 223 1.02 3.66 -18.06
C LEU A 223 0.79 3.24 -19.50
N THR A 224 -0.43 3.40 -19.98
CA THR A 224 -0.82 3.19 -21.37
C THR A 224 -0.58 4.45 -22.20
N LYS A 225 -0.89 4.41 -23.50
CA LYS A 225 -0.76 5.60 -24.37
C LYS A 225 -1.64 6.78 -23.94
N THR A 226 -2.77 6.53 -23.29
CA THR A 226 -3.80 7.55 -22.99
C THR A 226 -4.16 7.68 -21.51
N GLY A 227 -3.61 6.83 -20.65
CA GLY A 227 -3.95 6.81 -19.23
C GLY A 227 -3.13 5.74 -18.50
N ASN A 228 -3.78 5.00 -17.62
CA ASN A 228 -3.15 3.91 -16.88
C ASN A 228 -4.04 2.67 -16.82
N LYS A 229 -3.42 1.54 -16.49
CA LYS A 229 -4.07 0.27 -16.18
C LYS A 229 -3.58 -0.20 -14.82
N ASP A 230 -4.49 -0.37 -13.90
CA ASP A 230 -4.22 -1.01 -12.61
C ASP A 230 -4.02 -2.51 -12.82
N LEU A 231 -2.82 -3.00 -12.51
CA LEU A 231 -2.45 -4.41 -12.67
C LEU A 231 -2.94 -5.28 -11.52
N MET A 232 -3.37 -4.64 -10.41
CA MET A 232 -3.84 -5.30 -9.18
C MET A 232 -5.35 -5.12 -8.93
N LYS A 233 -6.12 -4.73 -9.94
CA LYS A 233 -7.54 -4.41 -9.84
C LYS A 233 -8.42 -5.54 -9.26
N ASP A 234 -7.97 -6.78 -9.36
CA ASP A 234 -8.71 -7.97 -8.92
C ASP A 234 -8.28 -8.44 -7.50
N ILE A 235 -7.39 -7.70 -6.83
CA ILE A 235 -6.99 -7.93 -5.43
C ILE A 235 -7.95 -7.17 -4.52
N PRO A 236 -8.54 -7.81 -3.48
CA PRO A 236 -9.44 -7.13 -2.55
C PRO A 236 -8.83 -5.85 -1.98
N ILE A 237 -9.59 -4.75 -2.04
CA ILE A 237 -9.11 -3.43 -1.67
C ILE A 237 -10.12 -2.61 -0.86
N THR A 238 -11.42 -2.91 -0.95
CA THR A 238 -12.44 -2.21 -0.17
C THR A 238 -12.64 -2.87 1.19
N VAL A 239 -13.15 -2.10 2.16
CA VAL A 239 -13.52 -2.63 3.48
C VAL A 239 -14.45 -3.82 3.34
N GLU A 240 -15.44 -3.72 2.46
CA GLU A 240 -16.48 -4.72 2.23
C GLU A 240 -15.89 -6.01 1.64
N GLU A 241 -15.00 -5.91 0.66
CA GLU A 241 -14.33 -7.06 0.04
C GLU A 241 -13.45 -7.80 1.06
N ILE A 242 -12.67 -7.07 1.86
CA ILE A 242 -11.79 -7.63 2.89
C ILE A 242 -12.62 -8.32 3.98
N GLU A 243 -13.62 -7.64 4.56
CA GLU A 243 -14.48 -8.22 5.60
C GLU A 243 -15.27 -9.43 5.08
N ALA A 244 -15.72 -9.40 3.81
CA ALA A 244 -16.43 -10.53 3.21
C ALA A 244 -15.51 -11.73 3.02
N PHE A 245 -14.27 -11.52 2.54
CA PHE A 245 -13.30 -12.59 2.33
C PHE A 245 -12.91 -13.25 3.66
N MET A 246 -12.54 -12.46 4.68
CA MET A 246 -12.11 -12.97 5.98
C MET A 246 -13.25 -13.66 6.76
N LYS A 247 -14.51 -13.29 6.53
CA LYS A 247 -15.67 -13.94 7.18
C LYS A 247 -15.87 -15.38 6.72
N HIS A 248 -15.52 -15.72 5.49
CA HIS A 248 -15.68 -17.07 4.94
C HIS A 248 -14.56 -18.01 5.35
N SER A 249 -13.48 -17.46 5.94
CA SER A 249 -12.29 -18.20 6.35
C SER A 249 -12.25 -18.48 7.87
N ALA A 250 -13.25 -18.01 8.63
CA ALA A 250 -13.34 -18.11 10.09
C ALA A 250 -14.16 -19.36 10.53
#